data_1315ecc8e2af946e302c40e381583115
#
_entry.id   1315ecc8e2af946e302c40e381583115
#
_cell.length_a   1.000
_cell.length_b   1.000
_cell.length_c   1.000
_cell.angle_alpha   90.00
_cell.angle_beta   90.00
_cell.angle_gamma   90.00
#
_symmetry.space_group_name_H-M   'P 1'
#
loop_
_entity.id
_entity.type
_entity.pdbx_description
1 polymer ?
#
loop_
_entity_poly.entity_id
_entity_poly.type
_entity_poly.pdbx_seq_one_letter_code
_entity_poly.pdbx_strand_id
1 'polypeptide(L)'
;RADGRYSYNYNRSERPRRSGGAPGASGHQGEGQPYKGKRPAKGGKRPMPKAKKPKQPQIPIPVKYEEMVDPSQDLRLNKFLANAGVCSRREADELIAAGEITVNGVVVKELGSRVTRLDEVVYKGQRVSTQSKVYILLNKPKNCVTTSDDPECRRTVMDLVKGACEERIYPVGRLDRNTTGVILITNDGDLSSKLTHPS
;
A
#
# COMPACT_ATOMS: atom_id res chain seq x y z
N ARG A 1 -9.03 19.97 -13.98
CA ARG A 1 -7.58 20.09 -13.65
C ARG A 1 -7.51 20.36 -12.15
N ALA A 2 -7.20 19.36 -11.35
CA ALA A 2 -6.92 19.54 -9.93
C ALA A 2 -5.74 18.61 -9.58
N ASP A 3 -4.59 19.22 -9.33
CA ASP A 3 -3.37 18.56 -8.88
C ASP A 3 -3.57 18.08 -7.42
N GLY A 4 -3.94 16.82 -7.27
CA GLY A 4 -4.06 16.17 -5.96
C GLY A 4 -2.70 15.78 -5.38
N ARG A 5 -1.97 16.71 -4.76
CA ARG A 5 -0.81 16.40 -3.92
C ARG A 5 -1.30 15.98 -2.55
N TYR A 6 -1.30 14.70 -2.26
CA TYR A 6 -1.50 14.19 -0.90
C TYR A 6 -0.21 14.38 -0.08
N SER A 7 -0.26 15.32 0.86
CA SER A 7 0.75 15.55 1.88
C SER A 7 0.44 14.67 3.09
N TYR A 8 1.23 13.64 3.35
CA TYR A 8 1.18 12.87 4.60
C TYR A 8 1.90 13.65 5.70
N ASN A 9 1.13 14.30 6.57
CA ASN A 9 1.64 14.87 7.82
C ASN A 9 1.86 13.74 8.84
N TYR A 10 3.13 13.39 9.06
CA TYR A 10 3.52 12.51 10.16
C TYR A 10 3.58 13.33 11.45
N ASN A 11 2.54 13.25 12.26
CA ASN A 11 2.46 13.90 13.56
C ASN A 11 3.42 13.19 14.54
N ARG A 12 4.54 13.83 14.80
CA ARG A 12 5.54 13.41 15.79
C ARG A 12 5.04 13.76 17.17
N SER A 13 4.34 12.83 17.83
CA SER A 13 3.87 12.96 19.20
C SER A 13 5.04 13.09 20.18
N GLU A 14 4.93 14.09 20.97
CA GLU A 14 5.62 14.60 22.12
C GLU A 14 6.29 13.55 23.03
N ARG A 15 7.59 13.75 23.29
CA ARG A 15 8.28 13.11 24.42
C ARG A 15 8.10 13.99 25.65
N PRO A 16 7.72 13.44 26.81
CA PRO A 16 7.63 14.21 28.04
C PRO A 16 9.02 14.62 28.52
N ARG A 17 9.16 15.92 28.86
CA ARG A 17 10.34 16.51 29.50
C ARG A 17 10.45 15.98 30.93
N ARG A 18 11.55 15.34 31.28
CA ARG A 18 11.93 15.06 32.66
C ARG A 18 12.37 16.36 33.33
N SER A 19 11.65 16.77 34.35
CA SER A 19 12.07 17.74 35.34
C SER A 19 13.07 17.08 36.27
N GLY A 20 14.31 17.54 36.26
CA GLY A 20 15.33 17.17 37.24
C GLY A 20 15.60 18.39 38.07
N GLY A 21 15.21 18.33 39.34
CA GLY A 21 15.50 19.36 40.35
C GLY A 21 16.96 19.37 40.75
N ALA A 22 17.46 20.57 41.04
CA ALA A 22 18.72 20.82 41.68
C ALA A 22 18.62 20.71 43.20
N PRO A 23 19.67 20.37 43.90
CA PRO A 23 19.86 20.87 45.26
C PRO A 23 21.23 21.54 45.45
N GLY A 24 21.16 22.69 46.12
CA GLY A 24 21.98 23.02 47.27
C GLY A 24 23.40 23.55 47.05
N ALA A 25 23.51 24.82 47.30
CA ALA A 25 24.73 25.56 47.48
C ALA A 25 25.47 25.17 48.78
N SER A 26 26.78 25.18 48.76
CA SER A 26 27.58 25.56 49.93
C SER A 26 28.82 26.31 49.47
N GLY A 27 29.03 27.50 50.04
CA GLY A 27 30.09 28.42 49.68
C GLY A 27 31.44 28.00 50.19
N HIS A 28 32.44 28.46 49.46
CA HIS A 28 33.78 28.66 50.02
C HIS A 28 34.36 29.94 49.43
N GLN A 29 34.67 30.89 50.39
CA GLN A 29 35.46 32.08 50.14
C GLN A 29 36.93 31.67 49.96
N GLY A 30 37.57 32.17 48.95
CA GLY A 30 38.99 32.01 48.72
C GLY A 30 39.49 33.22 47.94
N GLU A 31 40.20 34.14 48.62
CA GLU A 31 40.93 35.28 48.05
C GLU A 31 42.05 34.77 47.15
N GLY A 32 42.16 35.29 45.96
CA GLY A 32 43.21 34.97 45.02
C GLY A 32 43.46 36.06 43.98
N GLN A 33 44.65 36.57 43.96
CA GLN A 33 45.19 37.72 43.23
C GLN A 33 44.98 37.72 41.69
N PRO A 34 45.08 38.90 41.04
CA PRO A 34 44.78 39.06 39.61
C PRO A 34 45.98 38.63 38.76
N TYR A 35 45.79 37.56 37.98
CA TYR A 35 46.70 37.17 36.89
C TYR A 35 46.43 38.03 35.66
N LYS A 36 47.47 38.79 35.23
CA LYS A 36 47.53 39.42 33.91
C LYS A 36 47.67 38.37 32.83
N GLY A 37 46.59 37.86 32.29
CA GLY A 37 46.57 36.96 31.14
C GLY A 37 46.60 37.72 29.83
N LYS A 38 47.54 37.40 28.97
CA LYS A 38 47.69 37.89 27.59
C LYS A 38 46.43 37.55 26.76
N ARG A 39 45.92 38.56 26.02
CA ARG A 39 44.76 38.36 25.11
C ARG A 39 45.13 37.33 24.05
N PRO A 40 44.33 36.25 23.83
CA PRO A 40 44.54 35.37 22.71
C PRO A 40 44.08 36.03 21.41
N ALA A 41 44.89 35.78 20.35
CA ALA A 41 44.67 36.28 19.00
C ALA A 41 43.30 35.87 18.45
N LYS A 42 42.70 36.78 17.64
CA LYS A 42 41.45 36.58 16.93
C LYS A 42 41.52 35.28 16.08
N GLY A 43 40.99 34.20 16.59
CA GLY A 43 40.83 32.95 15.84
C GLY A 43 39.84 33.15 14.71
N GLY A 44 40.27 33.03 13.49
CA GLY A 44 39.45 33.03 12.30
C GLY A 44 38.40 31.93 12.41
N LYS A 45 37.14 32.29 12.25
CA LYS A 45 36.01 31.32 12.17
C LYS A 45 36.26 30.41 10.97
N ARG A 46 36.63 29.17 11.20
CA ARG A 46 36.64 28.13 10.15
C ARG A 46 35.21 28.01 9.58
N PRO A 47 35.04 28.07 8.24
CA PRO A 47 33.72 27.90 7.65
C PRO A 47 33.21 26.48 7.99
N MET A 48 32.07 26.38 8.64
CA MET A 48 31.41 25.11 8.90
C MET A 48 31.04 24.46 7.55
N PRO A 49 31.29 23.15 7.39
CA PRO A 49 30.87 22.45 6.17
C PRO A 49 29.34 22.54 6.07
N LYS A 50 28.86 23.08 4.94
CA LYS A 50 27.42 23.17 4.65
C LYS A 50 26.86 21.75 4.72
N ALA A 51 25.93 21.50 5.63
CA ALA A 51 25.22 20.24 5.74
C ALA A 51 24.58 19.92 4.37
N LYS A 52 24.98 18.79 3.78
CA LYS A 52 24.36 18.28 2.55
C LYS A 52 22.91 18.00 2.87
N LYS A 53 21.97 18.66 2.16
CA LYS A 53 20.54 18.35 2.28
C LYS A 53 20.36 16.85 2.06
N PRO A 54 19.56 16.17 2.91
CA PRO A 54 19.28 14.76 2.70
C PRO A 54 18.65 14.60 1.32
N LYS A 55 19.22 13.69 0.51
CA LYS A 55 18.63 13.34 -0.79
C LYS A 55 17.23 12.80 -0.49
N GLN A 56 16.20 13.41 -1.05
CA GLN A 56 14.85 12.86 -1.01
C GLN A 56 14.89 11.45 -1.60
N PRO A 57 14.24 10.47 -0.97
CA PRO A 57 14.15 9.15 -1.55
C PRO A 57 13.49 9.30 -2.94
N GLN A 58 14.21 8.90 -3.97
CA GLN A 58 13.66 8.85 -5.32
C GLN A 58 12.64 7.71 -5.31
N ILE A 59 11.36 8.06 -5.43
CA ILE A 59 10.30 7.07 -5.64
C ILE A 59 10.61 6.42 -6.99
N PRO A 60 10.83 5.10 -7.07
CA PRO A 60 11.04 4.43 -8.33
C PRO A 60 9.86 4.72 -9.27
N ILE A 61 10.17 5.10 -10.50
CA ILE A 61 9.14 5.27 -11.53
C ILE A 61 8.47 3.91 -11.71
N PRO A 62 7.12 3.79 -11.63
CA PRO A 62 6.44 2.52 -11.85
C PRO A 62 6.85 1.96 -13.21
N VAL A 63 7.50 0.82 -13.22
CA VAL A 63 7.77 0.10 -14.46
C VAL A 63 6.43 -0.46 -14.94
N LYS A 64 5.93 0.02 -16.08
CA LYS A 64 4.78 -0.60 -16.73
C LYS A 64 5.23 -1.98 -17.22
N TYR A 65 4.79 -3.01 -16.53
CA TYR A 65 4.97 -4.38 -16.97
C TYR A 65 3.87 -4.67 -18.00
N GLU A 66 4.23 -4.66 -19.27
CA GLU A 66 3.35 -5.16 -20.33
C GLU A 66 3.45 -6.69 -20.31
N GLU A 67 2.45 -7.33 -19.74
CA GLU A 67 2.34 -8.77 -19.75
C GLU A 67 2.06 -9.22 -21.18
N MET A 68 2.99 -9.94 -21.79
CA MET A 68 2.76 -10.68 -23.04
C MET A 68 1.85 -11.88 -22.71
N VAL A 69 0.56 -11.62 -22.54
CA VAL A 69 -0.44 -12.67 -22.31
C VAL A 69 -0.97 -13.09 -23.65
N ASP A 70 -0.92 -14.39 -23.90
CA ASP A 70 -1.54 -14.99 -25.08
C ASP A 70 -3.05 -14.69 -25.06
N PRO A 71 -3.58 -13.93 -26.05
CA PRO A 71 -4.98 -13.58 -26.10
C PRO A 71 -5.90 -14.78 -26.31
N SER A 72 -5.36 -15.89 -26.82
CA SER A 72 -6.10 -17.15 -27.05
C SER A 72 -6.21 -18.03 -25.80
N GLN A 73 -5.58 -17.62 -24.68
CA GLN A 73 -5.59 -18.43 -23.46
C GLN A 73 -7.01 -18.55 -22.89
N ASP A 74 -7.47 -19.79 -22.74
CA ASP A 74 -8.73 -20.13 -22.11
C ASP A 74 -8.75 -19.74 -20.63
N LEU A 75 -9.72 -18.92 -20.23
CA LEU A 75 -9.98 -18.52 -18.86
C LEU A 75 -11.38 -18.97 -18.45
N ARG A 76 -11.56 -19.38 -17.20
CA ARG A 76 -12.90 -19.57 -16.65
C ARG A 76 -13.64 -18.23 -16.61
N LEU A 77 -14.89 -18.20 -17.02
CA LEU A 77 -15.70 -16.97 -17.09
C LEU A 77 -15.75 -16.22 -15.75
N ASN A 78 -15.89 -16.93 -14.61
CA ASN A 78 -15.85 -16.32 -13.29
C ASN A 78 -14.49 -15.67 -12.95
N LYS A 79 -13.38 -16.29 -13.43
CA LYS A 79 -12.03 -15.69 -13.30
C LYS A 79 -11.89 -14.46 -14.17
N PHE A 80 -12.44 -14.49 -15.40
CA PHE A 80 -12.44 -13.34 -16.30
C PHE A 80 -13.17 -12.15 -15.69
N LEU A 81 -14.39 -12.33 -15.17
CA LEU A 81 -15.19 -11.31 -14.51
C LEU A 81 -14.49 -10.73 -13.28
N ALA A 82 -13.86 -11.58 -12.48
CA ALA A 82 -13.09 -11.13 -11.31
C ALA A 82 -11.85 -10.32 -11.70
N ASN A 83 -11.13 -10.71 -12.76
CA ASN A 83 -9.96 -9.98 -13.29
C ASN A 83 -10.36 -8.65 -13.96
N ALA A 84 -11.59 -8.56 -14.41
CA ALA A 84 -12.19 -7.33 -14.93
C ALA A 84 -12.71 -6.38 -13.82
N GLY A 85 -12.60 -6.79 -12.55
CA GLY A 85 -13.02 -5.97 -11.42
C GLY A 85 -14.54 -5.89 -11.19
N VAL A 86 -15.34 -6.66 -11.93
CA VAL A 86 -16.82 -6.64 -11.83
C VAL A 86 -17.27 -7.10 -10.45
N CYS A 87 -16.73 -8.24 -9.96
CA CYS A 87 -17.16 -8.87 -8.71
C CYS A 87 -16.12 -9.89 -8.21
N SER A 88 -16.38 -10.57 -7.09
CA SER A 88 -15.59 -11.73 -6.67
C SER A 88 -15.91 -12.95 -7.55
N ARG A 89 -15.05 -14.00 -7.53
CA ARG A 89 -15.32 -15.23 -8.28
C ARG A 89 -16.62 -15.92 -7.84
N ARG A 90 -16.96 -15.88 -6.56
CA ARG A 90 -18.20 -16.47 -6.02
C ARG A 90 -19.43 -15.70 -6.49
N GLU A 91 -19.40 -14.40 -6.36
CA GLU A 91 -20.45 -13.51 -6.91
C GLU A 91 -20.57 -13.67 -8.44
N ALA A 92 -19.46 -13.85 -9.15
CA ALA A 92 -19.49 -14.12 -10.59
C ALA A 92 -20.26 -15.42 -10.91
N ASP A 93 -20.06 -16.48 -10.12
CA ASP A 93 -20.80 -17.72 -10.29
C ASP A 93 -22.31 -17.51 -10.07
N GLU A 94 -22.71 -16.68 -9.12
CA GLU A 94 -24.12 -16.31 -8.88
C GLU A 94 -24.69 -15.51 -10.07
N LEU A 95 -23.93 -14.53 -10.60
CA LEU A 95 -24.34 -13.74 -11.76
C LEU A 95 -24.47 -14.59 -13.04
N ILE A 96 -23.58 -15.56 -13.24
CA ILE A 96 -23.64 -16.51 -14.34
C ILE A 96 -24.89 -17.39 -14.21
N ALA A 97 -25.13 -17.96 -13.03
CA ALA A 97 -26.31 -18.78 -12.78
C ALA A 97 -27.63 -18.01 -12.96
N ALA A 98 -27.65 -16.74 -12.57
CA ALA A 98 -28.79 -15.84 -12.79
C ALA A 98 -28.99 -15.49 -14.29
N GLY A 99 -27.99 -15.72 -15.15
CA GLY A 99 -28.07 -15.41 -16.58
C GLY A 99 -27.88 -13.93 -16.91
N GLU A 100 -27.20 -13.18 -16.04
CA GLU A 100 -26.92 -11.77 -16.27
C GLU A 100 -25.73 -11.51 -17.20
N ILE A 101 -25.01 -12.57 -17.59
CA ILE A 101 -23.81 -12.51 -18.40
C ILE A 101 -24.09 -13.01 -19.80
N THR A 102 -23.64 -12.27 -20.82
CA THR A 102 -23.65 -12.72 -22.21
C THR A 102 -22.22 -12.83 -22.74
N VAL A 103 -21.97 -13.85 -23.52
CA VAL A 103 -20.72 -14.06 -24.24
C VAL A 103 -21.02 -14.19 -25.72
N ASN A 104 -20.43 -13.32 -26.52
CA ASN A 104 -20.70 -13.24 -27.98
C ASN A 104 -22.20 -13.15 -28.33
N GLY A 105 -22.96 -12.40 -27.51
CA GLY A 105 -24.40 -12.23 -27.67
C GLY A 105 -25.28 -13.37 -27.14
N VAL A 106 -24.69 -14.44 -26.59
CA VAL A 106 -25.44 -15.59 -26.04
C VAL A 106 -25.39 -15.53 -24.51
N VAL A 107 -26.55 -15.72 -23.85
CA VAL A 107 -26.64 -15.80 -22.38
C VAL A 107 -26.00 -17.09 -21.90
N VAL A 108 -25.03 -16.98 -20.99
CA VAL A 108 -24.34 -18.11 -20.39
C VAL A 108 -24.84 -18.32 -18.95
N LYS A 109 -25.33 -19.54 -18.65
CA LYS A 109 -25.78 -19.95 -17.31
C LYS A 109 -24.97 -21.10 -16.73
N GLU A 110 -24.12 -21.72 -17.55
CA GLU A 110 -23.33 -22.88 -17.15
C GLU A 110 -22.13 -22.43 -16.32
N LEU A 111 -22.01 -22.96 -15.09
CA LEU A 111 -20.86 -22.75 -14.23
C LEU A 111 -19.65 -23.48 -14.80
N GLY A 112 -18.49 -22.82 -14.79
CA GLY A 112 -17.26 -23.39 -15.33
C GLY A 112 -17.03 -23.11 -16.81
N SER A 113 -17.96 -22.40 -17.50
CA SER A 113 -17.77 -21.93 -18.87
C SER A 113 -16.44 -21.22 -19.04
N ARG A 114 -15.82 -21.41 -20.22
CA ARG A 114 -14.53 -20.82 -20.56
C ARG A 114 -14.71 -19.75 -21.62
N VAL A 115 -13.88 -18.73 -21.54
CA VAL A 115 -13.81 -17.63 -22.49
C VAL A 115 -12.35 -17.29 -22.77
N THR A 116 -12.10 -16.72 -23.92
CA THR A 116 -10.82 -16.12 -24.29
C THR A 116 -10.88 -14.60 -24.13
N ARG A 117 -9.76 -13.93 -24.25
CA ARG A 117 -9.73 -12.45 -24.24
C ARG A 117 -10.30 -11.84 -25.54
N LEU A 118 -10.49 -12.67 -26.56
CA LEU A 118 -11.08 -12.27 -27.84
C LEU A 118 -12.61 -12.27 -27.79
N ASP A 119 -13.20 -13.00 -26.83
CA ASP A 119 -14.64 -13.09 -26.69
C ASP A 119 -15.22 -11.77 -26.14
N GLU A 120 -16.36 -11.41 -26.65
CA GLU A 120 -17.10 -10.26 -26.16
C GLU A 120 -17.98 -10.67 -24.98
N VAL A 121 -17.54 -10.29 -23.78
CA VAL A 121 -18.29 -10.51 -22.53
C VAL A 121 -19.02 -9.24 -22.16
N VAL A 122 -20.34 -9.34 -21.94
CA VAL A 122 -21.20 -8.21 -21.59
C VAL A 122 -21.92 -8.49 -20.27
N TYR A 123 -21.91 -7.53 -19.38
CA TYR A 123 -22.66 -7.51 -18.12
C TYR A 123 -23.49 -6.22 -18.02
N LYS A 124 -24.77 -6.35 -17.76
CA LYS A 124 -25.72 -5.21 -17.69
C LYS A 124 -25.62 -4.26 -18.89
N GLY A 125 -25.43 -4.82 -20.09
CA GLY A 125 -25.32 -4.02 -21.32
C GLY A 125 -23.98 -3.33 -21.54
N GLN A 126 -23.01 -3.53 -20.65
CA GLN A 126 -21.66 -2.96 -20.77
C GLN A 126 -20.63 -4.04 -21.08
N ARG A 127 -19.77 -3.78 -22.06
CA ARG A 127 -18.65 -4.66 -22.38
C ARG A 127 -17.65 -4.69 -21.25
N VAL A 128 -17.29 -5.89 -20.81
CA VAL A 128 -16.34 -6.14 -19.75
C VAL A 128 -14.95 -6.35 -20.33
N SER A 129 -13.95 -5.61 -19.86
CA SER A 129 -12.55 -5.77 -20.24
C SER A 129 -11.69 -6.04 -19.00
N THR A 130 -10.61 -6.77 -19.16
CA THR A 130 -9.67 -7.02 -18.07
C THR A 130 -8.97 -5.74 -17.65
N GLN A 131 -8.84 -5.53 -16.33
CA GLN A 131 -8.13 -4.39 -15.76
C GLN A 131 -6.61 -4.56 -15.82
N SER A 132 -5.89 -3.44 -15.74
CA SER A 132 -4.43 -3.43 -15.55
C SER A 132 -4.07 -4.06 -14.20
N LYS A 133 -2.90 -4.72 -14.14
CA LYS A 133 -2.42 -5.31 -12.89
C LYS A 133 -1.83 -4.25 -11.98
N VAL A 134 -2.22 -4.28 -10.72
CA VAL A 134 -1.76 -3.36 -9.66
C VAL A 134 -1.11 -4.15 -8.54
N TYR A 135 0.01 -3.64 -8.03
CA TYR A 135 0.77 -4.23 -6.93
C TYR A 135 1.09 -3.17 -5.89
N ILE A 136 0.60 -3.38 -4.67
CA ILE A 136 0.82 -2.47 -3.53
C ILE A 136 1.50 -3.25 -2.41
N LEU A 137 2.63 -2.74 -1.93
CA LEU A 137 3.29 -3.25 -0.73
C LEU A 137 2.87 -2.38 0.46
N LEU A 138 2.16 -2.99 1.40
CA LEU A 138 1.71 -2.35 2.62
C LEU A 138 2.54 -2.85 3.81
N ASN A 139 3.17 -1.94 4.57
CA ASN A 139 3.66 -2.26 5.90
C ASN A 139 2.48 -2.22 6.88
N LYS A 140 1.86 -3.39 7.12
CA LYS A 140 0.65 -3.53 7.93
C LYS A 140 0.92 -3.12 9.38
N PRO A 141 0.17 -2.18 9.96
CA PRO A 141 0.27 -1.84 11.37
C PRO A 141 -0.45 -2.87 12.26
N LYS A 142 -0.24 -2.76 13.57
CA LYS A 142 -1.05 -3.47 14.58
C LYS A 142 -2.52 -3.01 14.55
N ASN A 143 -3.39 -3.83 15.11
CA ASN A 143 -4.82 -3.56 15.22
C ASN A 143 -5.53 -3.37 13.87
N CYS A 144 -5.12 -4.13 12.87
CA CYS A 144 -5.67 -4.11 11.52
C CYS A 144 -5.81 -5.55 11.03
N VAL A 145 -6.98 -5.94 10.54
CA VAL A 145 -7.26 -7.29 10.05
C VAL A 145 -6.96 -7.42 8.56
N THR A 146 -6.49 -8.60 8.16
CA THR A 146 -6.15 -8.91 6.76
C THR A 146 -7.35 -9.58 6.10
N THR A 147 -8.29 -8.78 5.64
CA THR A 147 -9.47 -9.23 4.90
C THR A 147 -9.92 -8.15 3.92
N SER A 148 -10.62 -8.56 2.87
CA SER A 148 -11.27 -7.63 1.93
C SER A 148 -12.63 -7.19 2.45
N ASP A 149 -13.28 -8.02 3.28
CA ASP A 149 -14.56 -7.76 3.90
C ASP A 149 -14.55 -8.27 5.34
N ASP A 150 -15.09 -7.49 6.27
CA ASP A 150 -15.12 -7.84 7.68
C ASP A 150 -16.52 -7.59 8.26
N PRO A 151 -17.26 -8.66 8.62
CA PRO A 151 -18.60 -8.54 9.18
C PRO A 151 -18.63 -7.86 10.56
N GLU A 152 -17.49 -7.82 11.26
CA GLU A 152 -17.37 -7.13 12.56
C GLU A 152 -16.96 -5.65 12.41
N CYS A 153 -16.90 -5.13 11.19
CA CYS A 153 -16.56 -3.72 10.88
C CYS A 153 -15.26 -3.23 11.55
N ARG A 154 -14.28 -4.12 11.73
CA ARG A 154 -12.95 -3.75 12.24
C ARG A 154 -12.14 -3.06 11.15
N ARG A 155 -11.11 -2.33 11.54
CA ARG A 155 -10.18 -1.73 10.60
C ARG A 155 -9.44 -2.80 9.80
N THR A 156 -9.56 -2.75 8.47
CA THR A 156 -8.96 -3.71 7.53
C THR A 156 -7.71 -3.15 6.86
N VAL A 157 -6.93 -4.02 6.20
CA VAL A 157 -5.83 -3.59 5.31
C VAL A 157 -6.35 -2.81 4.11
N MET A 158 -7.60 -3.07 3.67
CA MET A 158 -8.22 -2.36 2.55
C MET A 158 -8.52 -0.90 2.88
N ASP A 159 -8.88 -0.59 4.14
CA ASP A 159 -9.08 0.79 4.59
C ASP A 159 -7.80 1.62 4.50
N LEU A 160 -6.63 0.97 4.66
CA LEU A 160 -5.34 1.64 4.60
C LEU A 160 -4.88 1.97 3.17
N VAL A 161 -5.36 1.24 2.19
CA VAL A 161 -5.02 1.42 0.77
C VAL A 161 -6.16 2.03 -0.04
N LYS A 162 -7.24 2.42 0.64
CA LYS A 162 -8.41 3.04 0.01
C LYS A 162 -8.00 4.29 -0.77
N GLY A 163 -8.34 4.32 -2.05
CA GLY A 163 -8.01 5.43 -2.95
C GLY A 163 -6.59 5.39 -3.53
N ALA A 164 -5.81 4.33 -3.30
CA ALA A 164 -4.50 4.16 -3.92
C ALA A 164 -4.59 3.77 -5.41
N CYS A 165 -5.69 3.12 -5.81
CA CYS A 165 -6.01 2.77 -7.19
C CYS A 165 -7.52 2.66 -7.36
N GLU A 166 -7.98 2.58 -8.61
CA GLU A 166 -9.40 2.39 -8.95
C GLU A 166 -9.76 0.91 -9.09
N GLU A 167 -8.75 0.06 -9.34
CA GLU A 167 -8.91 -1.36 -9.53
C GLU A 167 -9.32 -2.07 -8.24
N ARG A 168 -10.04 -3.19 -8.40
CA ARG A 168 -10.44 -4.06 -7.29
C ARG A 168 -9.27 -4.92 -6.83
N ILE A 169 -8.61 -4.53 -5.76
CA ILE A 169 -7.45 -5.21 -5.18
C ILE A 169 -7.82 -6.02 -3.92
N TYR A 170 -6.98 -6.99 -3.55
CA TYR A 170 -7.13 -7.82 -2.36
C TYR A 170 -5.78 -8.26 -1.79
N PRO A 171 -5.69 -8.58 -0.50
CA PRO A 171 -4.44 -8.99 0.13
C PRO A 171 -4.03 -10.41 -0.29
N VAL A 172 -2.72 -10.61 -0.49
CA VAL A 172 -2.10 -11.91 -0.76
C VAL A 172 -1.59 -12.50 0.55
N GLY A 173 -2.18 -13.61 0.98
CA GLY A 173 -1.91 -14.18 2.29
C GLY A 173 -2.53 -13.37 3.42
N ARG A 174 -2.12 -13.69 4.65
CA ARG A 174 -2.69 -13.08 5.86
C ARG A 174 -1.61 -12.87 6.92
N LEU A 175 -1.73 -11.74 7.63
CA LEU A 175 -1.04 -11.46 8.88
C LEU A 175 -2.09 -11.27 9.96
N ASP A 176 -1.81 -11.72 11.18
CA ASP A 176 -2.75 -11.56 12.30
C ASP A 176 -2.99 -10.09 12.63
N ARG A 177 -4.09 -9.81 13.33
CA ARG A 177 -4.52 -8.46 13.70
C ARG A 177 -3.39 -7.64 14.34
N ASN A 178 -2.64 -8.24 15.26
CA ASN A 178 -1.60 -7.57 16.03
C ASN A 178 -0.18 -7.78 15.47
N THR A 179 -0.05 -8.53 14.36
CA THR A 179 1.22 -8.73 13.67
C THR A 179 1.48 -7.56 12.72
N THR A 180 2.70 -7.03 12.77
CA THR A 180 3.20 -6.02 11.83
C THR A 180 4.06 -6.69 10.78
N GLY A 181 4.09 -6.13 9.57
CA GLY A 181 4.95 -6.65 8.51
C GLY A 181 4.46 -6.27 7.13
N VAL A 182 5.23 -6.66 6.14
CA VAL A 182 4.90 -6.40 4.73
C VAL A 182 3.85 -7.38 4.25
N ILE A 183 2.80 -6.87 3.61
CA ILE A 183 1.79 -7.63 2.91
C ILE A 183 1.64 -7.08 1.49
N LEU A 184 1.53 -7.98 0.53
CA LEU A 184 1.23 -7.64 -0.86
C LEU A 184 -0.28 -7.54 -1.05
N ILE A 185 -0.73 -6.50 -1.72
CA ILE A 185 -2.13 -6.28 -2.12
C ILE A 185 -2.14 -6.11 -3.64
N THR A 186 -2.97 -6.87 -4.34
CA THR A 186 -2.99 -6.89 -5.81
C THR A 186 -4.34 -7.35 -6.35
N ASN A 187 -4.58 -7.12 -7.65
CA ASN A 187 -5.64 -7.76 -8.42
C ASN A 187 -5.12 -8.94 -9.27
N ASP A 188 -3.82 -9.26 -9.21
CA ASP A 188 -3.21 -10.38 -9.94
C ASP A 188 -3.44 -11.72 -9.22
N GLY A 189 -4.53 -12.41 -9.59
CA GLY A 189 -4.88 -13.71 -9.02
C GLY A 189 -3.91 -14.84 -9.37
N ASP A 190 -3.22 -14.74 -10.49
CA ASP A 190 -2.24 -15.76 -10.90
C ASP A 190 -0.98 -15.67 -10.07
N LEU A 191 -0.46 -14.44 -9.85
CA LEU A 191 0.65 -14.22 -8.93
C LEU A 191 0.26 -14.62 -7.49
N SER A 192 -0.92 -14.19 -7.02
CA SER A 192 -1.42 -14.56 -5.70
C SER A 192 -1.45 -16.07 -5.50
N SER A 193 -1.97 -16.81 -6.47
CA SER A 193 -2.02 -18.28 -6.42
C SER A 193 -0.62 -18.90 -6.38
N LYS A 194 0.32 -18.42 -7.20
CA LYS A 194 1.71 -18.92 -7.22
C LYS A 194 2.43 -18.68 -5.89
N LEU A 195 2.17 -17.54 -5.22
CA LEU A 195 2.82 -17.19 -3.96
C LEU A 195 2.24 -17.93 -2.75
N THR A 196 0.97 -18.31 -2.81
CA THR A 196 0.26 -18.92 -1.66
C THR A 196 -0.01 -20.41 -1.83
N HIS A 197 0.24 -21.01 -3.01
CA HIS A 197 0.04 -22.43 -3.24
C HIS A 197 1.06 -23.24 -2.45
N PRO A 198 0.65 -24.25 -1.68
CA PRO A 198 1.56 -25.21 -1.09
C PRO A 198 2.16 -26.05 -2.21
N SER A 199 3.44 -25.88 -2.48
CA SER A 199 4.23 -26.66 -3.46
C SER A 199 5.16 -27.63 -2.75
#